data_0cace2a105d933a7811f110d775037b1
#
_entry.id   0cace2a105d933a7811f110d775037b1
#
_cell.length_a   1.000
_cell.length_b   1.000
_cell.length_c   1.000
_cell.angle_alpha   90.00
_cell.angle_beta   90.00
_cell.angle_gamma   90.00
#
_symmetry.space_group_name_H-M   'P 1'
#
loop_
_entity.id
_entity.type
_entity.pdbx_description
1 polymer ?
#
loop_
_entity_poly.entity_id
_entity_poly.type
_entity_poly.pdbx_seq_one_letter_code
_entity_poly.pdbx_strand_id
1 'polypeptide(L)'
;MITPYGNNHWNGKEKIDISKEKDDAVILEISAKGKRAIQLKEKNEFEQNIVQVDKSADDLPAYSGMYDVDKTISSSLENCSKEEQGFVYDIIRENFLIGNGSSMSEEERQANISLGMKKAEYAANNFISEDKKSSFLDAMESIAKLASAGKMNADGNMDYGVKKGNYLGHGSNLVYTTDGLDMMRSMDSGAYDEYQRISRESSNSDRQLNTLKYLTNWYSNAVTKNPHMVEKYEAKSDEYIEKNVKNQKVDSIFSDLKTESKSAFIESLKAFQAQNPNFLSNIVNKELSRKYWAYGIIA
;
A
#
# COMPACT_ATOMS: atom_id res chain seq x y z
N MET A 1 32.94 6.16 -36.74
CA MET A 1 31.66 5.57 -36.31
C MET A 1 31.96 4.78 -35.04
N ILE A 2 31.69 5.33 -33.87
CA ILE A 2 31.92 4.65 -32.59
C ILE A 2 30.68 3.90 -32.28
N THR A 3 30.67 2.59 -32.38
CA THR A 3 29.61 1.74 -31.94
C THR A 3 29.96 1.21 -30.57
N PRO A 4 29.11 1.30 -29.57
CA PRO A 4 29.41 0.77 -28.22
C PRO A 4 29.61 -0.75 -28.19
N TYR A 5 29.32 -1.42 -29.28
CA TYR A 5 29.35 -2.88 -29.43
C TYR A 5 30.13 -3.35 -30.66
N GLY A 6 30.93 -2.49 -31.28
CA GLY A 6 31.73 -2.88 -32.42
C GLY A 6 33.14 -3.31 -31.99
N ASN A 7 33.73 -4.23 -32.71
CA ASN A 7 35.16 -4.59 -32.63
C ASN A 7 36.04 -3.41 -33.04
N ASN A 8 35.78 -2.27 -32.54
CA ASN A 8 36.48 -1.09 -32.93
C ASN A 8 37.51 -0.84 -31.93
N HIS A 9 38.50 -0.76 -32.31
CA HIS A 9 39.82 -0.38 -31.91
C HIS A 9 39.96 0.63 -30.77
N TRP A 10 38.93 0.81 -29.96
CA TRP A 10 39.07 1.50 -28.70
C TRP A 10 39.71 0.55 -27.69
N ASN A 11 41.00 0.72 -27.51
CA ASN A 11 41.84 -0.13 -26.67
C ASN A 11 41.81 0.24 -25.18
N GLY A 12 40.93 1.15 -24.77
CA GLY A 12 40.77 1.56 -23.36
C GLY A 12 41.96 2.31 -22.74
N LYS A 13 42.97 2.72 -23.55
CA LYS A 13 44.20 3.31 -23.03
C LYS A 13 44.15 4.84 -22.93
N GLU A 14 43.20 5.49 -23.57
CA GLU A 14 43.04 6.94 -23.45
C GLU A 14 41.83 7.26 -22.59
N LYS A 15 42.10 7.60 -21.34
CA LYS A 15 41.10 8.28 -20.49
C LYS A 15 41.13 9.74 -20.88
N ILE A 16 40.06 10.24 -21.48
CA ILE A 16 39.86 11.67 -21.66
C ILE A 16 39.59 12.24 -20.28
N ASP A 17 40.52 12.95 -19.72
CA ASP A 17 40.39 13.67 -18.46
C ASP A 17 39.67 15.00 -18.75
N ILE A 18 38.38 15.02 -18.58
CA ILE A 18 37.51 16.18 -18.83
C ILE A 18 37.71 17.31 -17.78
N SER A 19 38.58 17.09 -16.78
CA SER A 19 38.75 18.04 -15.67
C SER A 19 39.80 19.14 -15.94
N LYS A 20 40.51 19.12 -17.07
CA LYS A 20 41.68 19.97 -17.26
C LYS A 20 41.59 21.08 -18.27
N GLU A 21 40.58 21.19 -19.10
CA GLU A 21 40.54 22.26 -20.11
C GLU A 21 39.24 23.07 -20.01
N LYS A 22 39.43 24.28 -19.53
CA LYS A 22 38.36 25.29 -19.42
C LYS A 22 38.12 26.10 -20.69
N ASP A 23 38.93 25.94 -21.74
CA ASP A 23 38.91 26.88 -22.86
C ASP A 23 38.76 26.30 -24.28
N ASP A 24 38.72 24.98 -24.46
CA ASP A 24 38.40 24.39 -25.75
C ASP A 24 37.12 23.57 -25.67
N ALA A 25 36.02 24.14 -26.15
CA ALA A 25 34.78 23.44 -26.30
C ALA A 25 34.93 22.31 -27.34
N VAL A 26 35.19 21.10 -26.87
CA VAL A 26 35.13 19.91 -27.73
C VAL A 26 33.65 19.67 -28.06
N ILE A 27 33.24 20.05 -29.25
CA ILE A 27 31.91 19.71 -29.77
C ILE A 27 31.92 18.22 -30.11
N LEU A 28 31.47 17.43 -29.18
CA LEU A 28 31.17 16.01 -29.39
C LEU A 28 29.91 15.90 -30.26
N GLU A 29 30.08 15.66 -31.56
CA GLU A 29 28.94 15.22 -32.40
C GLU A 29 28.51 13.81 -32.01
N ILE A 30 27.53 13.74 -31.13
CA ILE A 30 26.92 12.48 -30.76
C ILE A 30 26.03 12.00 -31.91
N SER A 31 26.33 10.83 -32.46
CA SER A 31 25.52 10.22 -33.52
C SER A 31 24.07 10.07 -33.10
N ALA A 32 23.14 10.02 -34.08
CA ALA A 32 21.71 9.80 -33.80
C ALA A 32 21.46 8.55 -32.94
N LYS A 33 22.29 7.53 -33.05
CA LYS A 33 22.26 6.31 -32.25
C LYS A 33 22.75 6.54 -30.82
N GLY A 34 23.76 7.40 -30.62
CA GLY A 34 24.22 7.83 -29.30
C GLY A 34 23.19 8.70 -28.59
N LYS A 35 22.55 9.63 -29.30
CA LYS A 35 21.44 10.43 -28.74
C LYS A 35 20.28 9.56 -28.30
N ARG A 36 19.90 8.53 -29.07
CA ARG A 36 18.88 7.55 -28.66
C ARG A 36 19.30 6.72 -27.44
N ALA A 37 20.58 6.34 -27.34
CA ALA A 37 21.10 5.60 -26.19
C ALA A 37 21.10 6.45 -24.92
N ILE A 38 21.42 7.74 -25.01
CA ILE A 38 21.33 8.69 -23.89
C ILE A 38 19.86 8.90 -23.49
N GLN A 39 18.97 9.13 -24.43
CA GLN A 39 17.52 9.26 -24.17
C GLN A 39 16.92 8.00 -23.55
N LEU A 40 17.35 6.80 -23.98
CA LEU A 40 16.92 5.54 -23.36
C LEU A 40 17.49 5.37 -21.94
N LYS A 41 18.70 5.82 -21.69
CA LYS A 41 19.30 5.81 -20.36
C LYS A 41 18.61 6.80 -19.44
N GLU A 42 18.38 8.02 -19.89
CA GLU A 42 17.62 9.04 -19.14
C GLU A 42 16.17 8.60 -18.90
N LYS A 43 15.54 7.96 -19.89
CA LYS A 43 14.21 7.39 -19.74
C LYS A 43 14.20 6.23 -18.73
N ASN A 44 15.18 5.34 -18.78
CA ASN A 44 15.30 4.24 -17.82
C ASN A 44 15.64 4.74 -16.41
N GLU A 45 16.47 5.77 -16.26
CA GLU A 45 16.73 6.44 -14.98
C GLU A 45 15.49 7.20 -14.49
N PHE A 46 14.74 7.81 -15.39
CA PHE A 46 13.47 8.45 -15.09
C PHE A 46 12.40 7.41 -14.74
N GLU A 47 12.30 6.30 -15.48
CA GLU A 47 11.39 5.17 -15.16
C GLU A 47 11.80 4.45 -13.87
N GLN A 48 13.10 4.30 -13.58
CA GLN A 48 13.59 3.81 -12.28
C GLN A 48 13.29 4.79 -11.15
N ASN A 49 13.36 6.08 -11.40
CA ASN A 49 12.97 7.11 -10.44
C ASN A 49 11.45 7.22 -10.30
N ILE A 50 10.67 7.01 -11.38
CA ILE A 50 9.21 6.88 -11.34
C ILE A 50 8.82 5.61 -10.59
N VAL A 51 9.48 4.49 -10.81
CA VAL A 51 9.26 3.25 -10.05
C VAL A 51 9.68 3.41 -8.58
N GLN A 52 10.62 4.29 -8.26
CA GLN A 52 10.93 4.69 -6.88
C GLN A 52 9.91 5.68 -6.31
N VAL A 53 9.27 6.49 -7.14
CA VAL A 53 8.15 7.37 -6.77
C VAL A 53 6.83 6.59 -6.74
N ASP A 54 6.61 5.59 -7.60
CA ASP A 54 5.52 4.62 -7.47
C ASP A 54 5.67 3.67 -6.25
N LYS A 55 6.84 3.62 -5.62
CA LYS A 55 6.95 3.07 -4.27
C LYS A 55 6.29 3.94 -3.20
N SER A 56 5.88 5.16 -3.52
CA SER A 56 4.88 5.91 -2.76
C SER A 56 3.46 5.32 -2.88
N ALA A 57 3.21 4.37 -3.77
CA ALA A 57 2.00 3.55 -3.71
C ALA A 57 1.96 2.67 -2.45
N ASP A 58 3.13 2.39 -1.85
CA ASP A 58 3.21 1.75 -0.54
C ASP A 58 2.66 2.66 0.58
N ASP A 59 2.61 3.99 0.36
CA ASP A 59 2.07 4.97 1.31
C ASP A 59 0.54 5.19 1.13
N LEU A 60 -0.07 4.57 0.12
CA LEU A 60 -1.51 4.68 -0.08
C LEU A 60 -2.29 3.88 0.97
N PRO A 61 -3.43 4.40 1.45
CA PRO A 61 -4.29 3.66 2.33
C PRO A 61 -4.68 2.29 1.76
N ALA A 62 -4.67 1.27 2.61
CA ALA A 62 -5.19 -0.05 2.31
C ALA A 62 -6.44 -0.30 3.12
N TYR A 63 -7.47 -0.85 2.48
CA TYR A 63 -8.77 -1.01 3.07
C TYR A 63 -9.23 -2.47 2.98
N SER A 64 -9.95 -2.89 4.03
CA SER A 64 -10.47 -4.25 4.13
C SER A 64 -11.75 -4.47 3.32
N GLY A 65 -12.50 -3.41 3.10
CA GLY A 65 -13.84 -3.46 2.55
C GLY A 65 -14.94 -3.56 3.63
N MET A 66 -14.56 -3.61 4.90
CA MET A 66 -15.46 -3.52 6.04
C MET A 66 -15.51 -2.07 6.51
N TYR A 67 -16.64 -1.41 6.30
CA TYR A 67 -16.78 0.04 6.38
C TYR A 67 -16.33 0.62 7.74
N ASP A 68 -16.91 0.15 8.85
CA ASP A 68 -16.59 0.67 10.18
C ASP A 68 -15.19 0.31 10.65
N VAL A 69 -14.71 -0.88 10.25
CA VAL A 69 -13.33 -1.30 10.53
C VAL A 69 -12.34 -0.33 9.88
N ASP A 70 -12.55 -0.04 8.60
CA ASP A 70 -11.67 0.87 7.85
C ASP A 70 -11.75 2.31 8.38
N LYS A 71 -12.94 2.77 8.80
CA LYS A 71 -13.12 4.06 9.50
C LYS A 71 -12.32 4.11 10.79
N THR A 72 -12.44 3.07 11.62
CA THR A 72 -11.75 2.99 12.92
C THR A 72 -10.24 3.06 12.74
N ILE A 73 -9.69 2.32 11.76
CA ILE A 73 -8.25 2.36 11.45
C ILE A 73 -7.85 3.76 10.98
N SER A 74 -8.56 4.32 10.01
CA SER A 74 -8.28 5.66 9.49
C SER A 74 -8.30 6.73 10.60
N SER A 75 -9.30 6.70 11.47
CA SER A 75 -9.39 7.61 12.61
C SER A 75 -8.27 7.40 13.64
N SER A 76 -7.84 6.15 13.84
CA SER A 76 -6.74 5.85 14.76
C SER A 76 -5.40 6.39 14.25
N LEU A 77 -5.24 6.48 12.94
CA LEU A 77 -4.02 6.92 12.27
C LEU A 77 -3.96 8.44 12.01
N GLU A 78 -4.99 9.21 12.32
CA GLU A 78 -5.06 10.64 11.98
C GLU A 78 -3.87 11.48 12.47
N ASN A 79 -3.32 11.12 13.66
CA ASN A 79 -2.19 11.82 14.25
C ASN A 79 -0.83 11.14 14.02
N CYS A 80 -0.80 10.04 13.28
CA CYS A 80 0.42 9.32 12.94
C CYS A 80 1.14 9.97 11.75
N SER A 81 2.46 9.86 11.71
CA SER A 81 3.25 10.24 10.54
C SER A 81 2.86 9.40 9.32
N LYS A 82 3.24 9.84 8.11
CA LYS A 82 2.99 9.08 6.89
C LYS A 82 3.67 7.71 6.90
N GLU A 83 4.84 7.63 7.47
CA GLU A 83 5.62 6.41 7.61
C GLU A 83 4.92 5.41 8.54
N GLU A 84 4.38 5.87 9.68
CA GLU A 84 3.62 5.04 10.61
C GLU A 84 2.29 4.59 10.00
N GLN A 85 1.59 5.49 9.29
CA GLN A 85 0.41 5.13 8.51
C GLN A 85 0.75 4.07 7.45
N GLY A 86 1.83 4.28 6.69
CA GLY A 86 2.33 3.33 5.70
C GLY A 86 2.62 1.96 6.29
N PHE A 87 3.25 1.91 7.48
CA PHE A 87 3.50 0.66 8.20
C PHE A 87 2.21 -0.11 8.50
N VAL A 88 1.18 0.57 8.99
CA VAL A 88 -0.11 -0.07 9.30
C VAL A 88 -0.82 -0.53 8.03
N TYR A 89 -0.83 0.28 6.97
CA TYR A 89 -1.43 -0.12 5.70
C TYR A 89 -0.67 -1.28 5.03
N ASP A 90 0.64 -1.38 5.26
CA ASP A 90 1.43 -2.54 4.82
C ASP A 90 1.03 -3.83 5.53
N ILE A 91 0.66 -3.76 6.82
CA ILE A 91 0.11 -4.93 7.51
C ILE A 91 -1.14 -5.43 6.79
N ILE A 92 -2.03 -4.52 6.43
CA ILE A 92 -3.28 -4.89 5.73
C ILE A 92 -2.98 -5.52 4.36
N ARG A 93 -2.10 -4.90 3.57
CA ARG A 93 -1.76 -5.37 2.21
C ARG A 93 -0.97 -6.66 2.17
N GLU A 94 0.03 -6.77 3.03
CA GLU A 94 1.09 -7.77 2.92
C GLU A 94 0.90 -8.93 3.90
N ASN A 95 0.21 -8.68 5.01
CA ASN A 95 0.00 -9.71 6.02
C ASN A 95 -1.43 -10.25 6.00
N PHE A 96 -2.44 -9.41 5.78
CA PHE A 96 -3.84 -9.84 5.84
C PHE A 96 -4.42 -10.09 4.45
N LEU A 97 -4.57 -9.06 3.66
CA LEU A 97 -5.27 -9.12 2.38
C LEU A 97 -4.28 -9.22 1.21
N ILE A 98 -3.46 -10.26 1.24
CA ILE A 98 -2.45 -10.52 0.21
C ILE A 98 -3.07 -10.51 -1.19
N GLY A 99 -2.34 -9.89 -2.11
CA GLY A 99 -2.76 -9.77 -3.51
C GLY A 99 -2.81 -11.10 -4.26
N ASN A 100 -3.36 -11.09 -5.44
CA ASN A 100 -3.40 -12.22 -6.35
C ASN A 100 -1.97 -12.66 -6.75
N GLY A 101 -1.79 -13.97 -7.00
CA GLY A 101 -0.51 -14.54 -7.44
C GLY A 101 0.46 -14.86 -6.29
N SER A 102 0.01 -14.82 -5.04
CA SER A 102 0.80 -15.34 -3.93
C SER A 102 0.93 -16.85 -4.03
N SER A 103 2.16 -17.35 -3.97
CA SER A 103 2.47 -18.80 -3.94
C SER A 103 2.52 -19.35 -2.51
N MET A 104 1.98 -18.63 -1.53
CA MET A 104 1.98 -19.08 -0.14
C MET A 104 1.08 -20.29 0.04
N SER A 105 1.57 -21.29 0.80
CA SER A 105 0.73 -22.36 1.33
C SER A 105 -0.28 -21.80 2.35
N GLU A 106 -1.30 -22.58 2.67
CA GLU A 106 -2.28 -22.17 3.69
C GLU A 106 -1.62 -21.96 5.06
N GLU A 107 -0.65 -22.80 5.42
CA GLU A 107 0.12 -22.66 6.66
C GLU A 107 0.93 -21.37 6.68
N GLU A 108 1.63 -21.05 5.58
CA GLU A 108 2.36 -19.78 5.44
C GLU A 108 1.42 -18.59 5.49
N ARG A 109 0.23 -18.71 4.90
CA ARG A 109 -0.78 -17.65 4.91
C ARG A 109 -1.28 -17.38 6.34
N GLN A 110 -1.62 -18.41 7.11
CA GLN A 110 -2.04 -18.27 8.51
C GLN A 110 -0.92 -17.70 9.38
N ALA A 111 0.30 -18.16 9.18
CA ALA A 111 1.46 -17.59 9.87
C ALA A 111 1.69 -16.11 9.51
N ASN A 112 1.52 -15.74 8.25
CA ASN A 112 1.64 -14.35 7.83
C ASN A 112 0.56 -13.46 8.47
N ILE A 113 -0.67 -13.96 8.63
CA ILE A 113 -1.75 -13.27 9.36
C ILE A 113 -1.37 -13.11 10.84
N SER A 114 -0.87 -14.18 11.48
CA SER A 114 -0.41 -14.14 12.87
C SER A 114 0.70 -13.10 13.08
N LEU A 115 1.69 -13.05 12.17
CA LEU A 115 2.72 -12.01 12.20
C LEU A 115 2.14 -10.61 12.03
N GLY A 116 1.16 -10.46 11.15
CA GLY A 116 0.44 -9.20 10.95
C GLY A 116 -0.22 -8.69 12.23
N MET A 117 -0.82 -9.58 13.03
CA MET A 117 -1.39 -9.20 14.33
C MET A 117 -0.33 -8.73 15.32
N LYS A 118 0.85 -9.36 15.36
CA LYS A 118 1.97 -8.88 16.20
C LYS A 118 2.52 -7.54 15.75
N LYS A 119 2.55 -7.27 14.46
CA LYS A 119 2.89 -5.95 13.93
C LYS A 119 1.81 -4.91 14.27
N ALA A 120 0.53 -5.29 14.27
CA ALA A 120 -0.55 -4.42 14.74
C ALA A 120 -0.44 -4.09 16.24
N GLU A 121 -0.10 -5.08 17.08
CA GLU A 121 0.20 -4.85 18.50
C GLU A 121 1.40 -3.90 18.67
N TYR A 122 2.46 -4.08 17.85
CA TYR A 122 3.60 -3.16 17.85
C TYR A 122 3.16 -1.74 17.47
N ALA A 123 2.37 -1.57 16.42
CA ALA A 123 1.84 -0.27 16.02
C ALA A 123 0.99 0.36 17.13
N ALA A 124 0.11 -0.42 17.77
CA ALA A 124 -0.71 0.03 18.88
C ALA A 124 0.15 0.55 20.06
N ASN A 125 1.24 -0.16 20.38
CA ASN A 125 2.10 0.21 21.50
C ASN A 125 3.00 1.41 21.24
N ASN A 126 3.33 1.70 19.98
CA ASN A 126 4.34 2.70 19.66
C ASN A 126 3.80 3.92 18.88
N PHE A 127 2.66 3.80 18.17
CA PHE A 127 2.14 4.88 17.31
C PHE A 127 0.75 5.35 17.69
N ILE A 128 -0.10 4.46 18.21
CA ILE A 128 -1.51 4.77 18.45
C ILE A 128 -1.69 5.36 19.85
N SER A 129 -2.50 6.41 19.95
CA SER A 129 -2.84 7.01 21.24
C SER A 129 -3.59 6.02 22.14
N GLU A 130 -3.38 6.10 23.44
CA GLU A 130 -3.87 5.13 24.42
C GLU A 130 -5.39 4.93 24.37
N ASP A 131 -6.13 6.00 24.13
CA ASP A 131 -7.60 5.99 24.03
C ASP A 131 -8.12 5.25 22.78
N LYS A 132 -7.30 5.09 21.74
CA LYS A 132 -7.65 4.43 20.47
C LYS A 132 -7.07 3.02 20.32
N LYS A 133 -6.15 2.59 21.20
CA LYS A 133 -5.45 1.29 21.07
C LYS A 133 -6.40 0.10 20.98
N SER A 134 -7.37 0.02 21.90
CA SER A 134 -8.29 -1.11 21.92
C SER A 134 -9.10 -1.18 20.63
N SER A 135 -9.75 -0.09 20.24
CA SER A 135 -10.55 -0.05 19.02
C SER A 135 -9.74 -0.31 17.76
N PHE A 136 -8.48 0.19 17.70
CA PHE A 136 -7.56 -0.11 16.62
C PHE A 136 -7.23 -1.61 16.54
N LEU A 137 -6.89 -2.24 17.66
CA LEU A 137 -6.57 -3.68 17.70
C LEU A 137 -7.79 -4.54 17.34
N ASP A 138 -8.99 -4.19 17.81
CA ASP A 138 -10.24 -4.86 17.46
C ASP A 138 -10.52 -4.76 15.94
N ALA A 139 -10.24 -3.59 15.36
CA ALA A 139 -10.37 -3.38 13.94
C ALA A 139 -9.36 -4.23 13.13
N MET A 140 -8.08 -4.24 13.55
CA MET A 140 -7.04 -5.06 12.91
C MET A 140 -7.32 -6.55 13.05
N GLU A 141 -7.83 -7.00 14.20
CA GLU A 141 -8.26 -8.39 14.42
C GLU A 141 -9.44 -8.76 13.50
N SER A 142 -10.37 -7.84 13.27
CA SER A 142 -11.47 -8.05 12.33
C SER A 142 -10.97 -8.27 10.91
N ILE A 143 -9.95 -7.52 10.47
CA ILE A 143 -9.31 -7.76 9.16
C ILE A 143 -8.54 -9.08 9.15
N ALA A 144 -7.84 -9.43 10.21
CA ALA A 144 -7.15 -10.71 10.33
C ALA A 144 -8.12 -11.90 10.27
N LYS A 145 -9.28 -11.80 10.93
CA LYS A 145 -10.37 -12.78 10.87
C LYS A 145 -10.95 -12.89 9.45
N LEU A 146 -11.17 -11.75 8.77
CA LEU A 146 -11.59 -11.74 7.38
C LEU A 146 -10.55 -12.43 6.49
N ALA A 147 -9.28 -12.12 6.69
CA ALA A 147 -8.17 -12.73 5.97
C ALA A 147 -8.15 -14.25 6.18
N SER A 148 -8.32 -14.71 7.43
CA SER A 148 -8.36 -16.13 7.81
C SER A 148 -9.52 -16.87 7.12
N ALA A 149 -10.67 -16.21 6.94
CA ALA A 149 -11.83 -16.74 6.23
C ALA A 149 -11.67 -16.77 4.70
N GLY A 150 -10.67 -16.06 4.14
CA GLY A 150 -10.44 -15.97 2.71
C GLY A 150 -10.24 -17.36 2.07
N LYS A 151 -10.73 -17.50 0.85
CA LYS A 151 -10.63 -18.75 0.06
C LYS A 151 -9.95 -18.50 -1.27
N MET A 152 -9.08 -19.42 -1.65
CA MET A 152 -8.50 -19.40 -2.99
C MET A 152 -9.57 -19.87 -4.01
N ASN A 153 -9.83 -19.08 -5.04
CA ASN A 153 -10.73 -19.46 -6.13
C ASN A 153 -10.00 -20.32 -7.17
N ALA A 154 -10.75 -20.81 -8.18
CA ALA A 154 -10.22 -21.69 -9.23
C ALA A 154 -9.09 -21.02 -10.06
N ASP A 155 -9.04 -19.69 -10.12
CA ASP A 155 -8.04 -18.93 -10.87
C ASP A 155 -6.77 -18.63 -10.02
N GLY A 156 -6.68 -19.18 -8.81
CA GLY A 156 -5.56 -18.93 -7.91
C GLY A 156 -5.59 -17.55 -7.20
N ASN A 157 -6.73 -16.88 -7.25
CA ASN A 157 -6.92 -15.59 -6.58
C ASN A 157 -7.63 -15.76 -5.25
N MET A 158 -7.22 -14.95 -4.25
CA MET A 158 -7.89 -14.93 -2.96
C MET A 158 -9.22 -14.17 -3.04
N ASP A 159 -10.28 -14.83 -2.60
CA ASP A 159 -11.62 -14.24 -2.41
C ASP A 159 -11.89 -14.08 -0.92
N TYR A 160 -12.02 -12.84 -0.48
CA TYR A 160 -12.33 -12.47 0.89
C TYR A 160 -13.82 -12.17 1.09
N GLY A 161 -14.64 -12.29 0.05
CA GLY A 161 -16.08 -12.04 0.11
C GLY A 161 -16.48 -10.58 0.34
N VAL A 162 -15.51 -9.64 0.35
CA VAL A 162 -15.77 -8.20 0.51
C VAL A 162 -15.48 -7.44 -0.77
N LYS A 163 -16.15 -6.32 -0.93
CA LYS A 163 -15.94 -5.41 -2.03
C LYS A 163 -14.56 -4.75 -1.89
N LYS A 164 -13.66 -5.02 -2.84
CA LYS A 164 -12.40 -4.30 -2.95
C LYS A 164 -12.63 -2.99 -3.70
N GLY A 165 -12.11 -1.90 -3.19
CA GLY A 165 -12.23 -0.59 -3.85
C GLY A 165 -11.55 0.51 -3.06
N ASN A 166 -11.45 1.67 -3.69
CA ASN A 166 -10.97 2.88 -3.05
C ASN A 166 -12.09 3.54 -2.25
N TYR A 167 -11.71 4.18 -1.15
CA TYR A 167 -12.60 5.03 -0.37
C TYR A 167 -12.45 6.50 -0.76
N LEU A 168 -13.53 7.23 -0.54
CA LEU A 168 -13.55 8.69 -0.49
C LEU A 168 -13.60 9.13 0.96
N GLY A 169 -13.03 10.30 1.24
CA GLY A 169 -12.99 10.86 2.59
C GLY A 169 -11.89 10.25 3.46
N HIS A 170 -11.95 10.54 4.75
CA HIS A 170 -11.03 10.04 5.76
C HIS A 170 -11.71 10.07 7.16
N GLY A 171 -11.08 9.44 8.13
CA GLY A 171 -11.64 9.37 9.49
C GLY A 171 -13.04 8.74 9.49
N SER A 172 -14.00 9.43 10.07
CA SER A 172 -15.38 8.97 10.19
C SER A 172 -16.23 9.10 8.91
N ASN A 173 -15.71 9.71 7.85
CA ASN A 173 -16.46 10.04 6.63
C ASN A 173 -16.04 9.20 5.42
N LEU A 174 -15.64 7.96 5.62
CA LEU A 174 -15.30 7.04 4.54
C LEU A 174 -16.55 6.52 3.82
N VAL A 175 -16.45 6.40 2.50
CA VAL A 175 -17.43 5.70 1.65
C VAL A 175 -16.73 5.12 0.43
N TYR A 176 -17.21 4.01 -0.10
CA TYR A 176 -16.69 3.48 -1.36
C TYR A 176 -16.88 4.45 -2.52
N THR A 177 -15.91 4.50 -3.42
CA THR A 177 -15.96 5.32 -4.64
C THR A 177 -17.25 5.10 -5.43
N THR A 178 -17.70 3.85 -5.57
CA THR A 178 -18.97 3.52 -6.24
C THR A 178 -20.18 4.06 -5.51
N ASP A 179 -20.17 4.02 -4.19
CA ASP A 179 -21.26 4.55 -3.36
C ASP A 179 -21.25 6.09 -3.39
N GLY A 180 -20.07 6.70 -3.43
CA GLY A 180 -19.91 8.14 -3.64
C GLY A 180 -20.46 8.61 -5.01
N LEU A 181 -20.28 7.82 -6.08
CA LEU A 181 -20.90 8.09 -7.38
C LEU A 181 -22.41 7.97 -7.36
N ASP A 182 -22.95 6.97 -6.66
CA ASP A 182 -24.40 6.81 -6.50
C ASP A 182 -25.00 7.95 -5.67
N MET A 183 -24.29 8.41 -4.64
CA MET A 183 -24.64 9.62 -3.89
C MET A 183 -24.67 10.85 -4.81
N MET A 184 -23.60 11.09 -5.57
CA MET A 184 -23.51 12.20 -6.50
C MET A 184 -24.67 12.19 -7.50
N ARG A 185 -24.94 11.04 -8.14
CA ARG A 185 -26.03 10.87 -9.09
C ARG A 185 -27.39 11.21 -8.49
N SER A 186 -27.64 10.79 -7.24
CA SER A 186 -28.93 10.95 -6.60
C SER A 186 -29.15 12.33 -5.98
N MET A 187 -28.08 13.01 -5.57
CA MET A 187 -28.15 14.27 -4.81
C MET A 187 -27.76 15.50 -5.62
N ASP A 188 -26.93 15.32 -6.65
CA ASP A 188 -26.37 16.44 -7.44
C ASP A 188 -26.14 15.98 -8.88
N SER A 189 -27.21 15.98 -9.68
CA SER A 189 -27.15 15.57 -11.09
C SER A 189 -26.20 16.43 -11.91
N GLY A 190 -26.07 17.72 -11.60
CA GLY A 190 -25.15 18.62 -12.29
C GLY A 190 -23.69 18.24 -12.05
N ALA A 191 -23.33 17.91 -10.81
CA ALA A 191 -22.00 17.38 -10.51
C ALA A 191 -21.76 16.01 -11.17
N TYR A 192 -22.78 15.17 -11.26
CA TYR A 192 -22.66 13.88 -11.95
C TYR A 192 -22.43 14.06 -13.45
N ASP A 193 -23.11 14.99 -14.10
CA ASP A 193 -22.90 15.32 -15.51
C ASP A 193 -21.48 15.83 -15.77
N GLU A 194 -20.98 16.69 -14.88
CA GLU A 194 -19.60 17.17 -14.94
C GLU A 194 -18.57 16.04 -14.74
N TYR A 195 -18.82 15.11 -13.81
CA TYR A 195 -18.00 13.90 -13.64
C TYR A 195 -17.95 13.10 -14.96
N GLN A 196 -19.10 12.91 -15.61
CA GLN A 196 -19.18 12.21 -16.90
C GLN A 196 -18.42 12.96 -18.01
N ARG A 197 -18.47 14.30 -18.01
CA ARG A 197 -17.71 15.15 -18.95
C ARG A 197 -16.21 14.96 -18.75
N ILE A 198 -15.71 15.05 -17.51
CA ILE A 198 -14.31 14.84 -17.15
C ILE A 198 -13.86 13.43 -17.57
N SER A 199 -14.69 12.42 -17.33
CA SER A 199 -14.39 11.05 -17.74
C SER A 199 -14.22 10.88 -19.25
N ARG A 200 -15.01 11.59 -20.05
CA ARG A 200 -14.94 11.51 -21.52
C ARG A 200 -13.81 12.33 -22.12
N GLU A 201 -13.53 13.51 -21.55
CA GLU A 201 -12.55 14.46 -22.09
C GLU A 201 -11.12 14.19 -21.61
N SER A 202 -10.94 13.46 -20.50
CA SER A 202 -9.62 13.09 -20.02
C SER A 202 -8.96 12.04 -20.90
N SER A 203 -7.63 12.17 -21.08
CA SER A 203 -6.82 11.11 -21.70
C SER A 203 -6.97 9.80 -20.95
N ASN A 204 -6.66 8.68 -21.58
CA ASN A 204 -6.76 7.36 -20.93
C ASN A 204 -5.86 7.25 -19.68
N SER A 205 -4.67 7.90 -19.70
CA SER A 205 -3.73 7.94 -18.59
C SER A 205 -4.24 8.76 -17.40
N ASP A 206 -4.97 9.86 -17.66
CA ASP A 206 -5.33 10.82 -16.63
C ASP A 206 -6.78 10.67 -16.15
N ARG A 207 -7.57 9.89 -16.87
CA ARG A 207 -9.01 9.72 -16.62
C ARG A 207 -9.30 9.31 -15.18
N GLN A 208 -8.62 8.26 -14.71
CA GLN A 208 -8.84 7.74 -13.37
C GLN A 208 -8.48 8.76 -12.30
N LEU A 209 -7.35 9.44 -12.45
CA LEU A 209 -6.90 10.47 -11.51
C LEU A 209 -7.85 11.65 -11.49
N ASN A 210 -8.23 12.18 -12.67
CA ASN A 210 -9.09 13.37 -12.77
C ASN A 210 -10.50 13.10 -12.23
N THR A 211 -11.07 11.95 -12.57
CA THR A 211 -12.41 11.57 -12.07
C THR A 211 -12.41 11.32 -10.57
N LEU A 212 -11.38 10.63 -10.04
CA LEU A 212 -11.24 10.39 -8.61
C LEU A 212 -11.06 11.71 -7.84
N LYS A 213 -10.20 12.60 -8.32
CA LYS A 213 -9.99 13.93 -7.72
C LYS A 213 -11.28 14.76 -7.68
N TYR A 214 -12.03 14.77 -8.77
CA TYR A 214 -13.30 15.50 -8.83
C TYR A 214 -14.31 14.90 -7.83
N LEU A 215 -14.49 13.58 -7.84
CA LEU A 215 -15.40 12.88 -6.95
C LEU A 215 -15.03 13.10 -5.47
N THR A 216 -13.75 13.01 -5.12
CA THR A 216 -13.26 13.26 -3.76
C THR A 216 -13.58 14.67 -3.28
N ASN A 217 -13.35 15.68 -4.12
CA ASN A 217 -13.64 17.06 -3.78
C ASN A 217 -15.15 17.30 -3.60
N TRP A 218 -15.96 16.75 -4.49
CA TRP A 218 -17.42 16.83 -4.37
C TRP A 218 -17.90 16.14 -3.08
N TYR A 219 -17.43 14.92 -2.83
CA TYR A 219 -17.82 14.14 -1.65
C TYR A 219 -17.46 14.87 -0.34
N SER A 220 -16.25 15.38 -0.22
CA SER A 220 -15.82 16.12 0.97
C SER A 220 -16.72 17.33 1.25
N ASN A 221 -17.11 18.07 0.21
CA ASN A 221 -18.02 19.20 0.34
C ASN A 221 -19.45 18.76 0.69
N ALA A 222 -19.93 17.66 0.11
CA ALA A 222 -21.27 17.15 0.35
C ALA A 222 -21.43 16.62 1.79
N VAL A 223 -20.44 15.85 2.28
CA VAL A 223 -20.44 15.32 3.66
C VAL A 223 -20.33 16.43 4.70
N THR A 224 -19.55 17.49 4.43
CA THR A 224 -19.49 18.67 5.32
C THR A 224 -20.86 19.33 5.49
N LYS A 225 -21.67 19.34 4.42
CA LYS A 225 -23.03 19.90 4.46
C LYS A 225 -24.07 18.95 5.03
N ASN A 226 -23.85 17.64 4.91
CA ASN A 226 -24.78 16.61 5.36
C ASN A 226 -24.02 15.38 5.90
N PRO A 227 -23.60 15.37 7.19
CA PRO A 227 -22.84 14.27 7.78
C PRO A 227 -23.58 12.92 7.78
N HIS A 228 -24.91 12.92 7.79
CA HIS A 228 -25.72 11.69 7.84
C HIS A 228 -25.78 10.93 6.51
N MET A 229 -25.19 11.46 5.44
CA MET A 229 -25.29 10.81 4.13
C MET A 229 -24.54 9.46 4.04
N VAL A 230 -23.66 9.14 4.97
CA VAL A 230 -22.90 7.87 5.01
C VAL A 230 -23.59 6.75 5.80
N GLU A 231 -24.53 7.07 6.69
CA GLU A 231 -25.15 6.11 7.64
C GLU A 231 -25.66 4.82 6.99
N LYS A 232 -26.32 4.95 5.85
CA LYS A 232 -26.85 3.76 5.13
C LYS A 232 -25.78 2.79 4.61
N TYR A 233 -24.53 3.25 4.49
CA TYR A 233 -23.40 2.44 4.02
C TYR A 233 -22.69 1.75 5.20
N GLU A 234 -22.77 2.32 6.39
CA GLU A 234 -22.27 1.74 7.64
C GLU A 234 -22.99 0.43 7.96
N ALA A 235 -24.30 0.44 7.87
CA ALA A 235 -25.13 -0.73 8.16
C ALA A 235 -24.77 -1.98 7.34
N LYS A 236 -24.24 -1.81 6.12
CA LYS A 236 -23.81 -2.94 5.28
C LYS A 236 -22.55 -3.62 5.80
N SER A 237 -21.64 -2.82 6.37
CA SER A 237 -20.40 -3.33 6.97
C SER A 237 -20.70 -4.17 8.21
N ASP A 238 -21.57 -3.67 9.08
CA ASP A 238 -21.97 -4.35 10.30
C ASP A 238 -22.61 -5.71 10.03
N GLU A 239 -23.53 -5.78 9.06
CA GLU A 239 -24.15 -7.03 8.65
C GLU A 239 -23.12 -8.04 8.15
N TYR A 240 -22.13 -7.59 7.37
CA TYR A 240 -21.09 -8.47 6.84
C TYR A 240 -20.19 -9.01 7.95
N ILE A 241 -19.76 -8.15 8.87
CA ILE A 241 -18.89 -8.53 10.01
C ILE A 241 -19.59 -9.56 10.87
N GLU A 242 -20.85 -9.29 11.25
CA GLU A 242 -21.63 -10.19 12.10
C GLU A 242 -21.78 -11.58 11.48
N LYS A 243 -22.06 -11.64 10.18
CA LYS A 243 -22.35 -12.89 9.49
C LYS A 243 -21.10 -13.72 9.17
N ASN A 244 -19.99 -13.08 8.76
CA ASN A 244 -18.90 -13.78 8.10
C ASN A 244 -17.56 -13.70 8.84
N VAL A 245 -17.38 -12.76 9.75
CA VAL A 245 -16.06 -12.45 10.35
C VAL A 245 -16.03 -12.78 11.84
N LYS A 246 -17.05 -12.43 12.58
CA LYS A 246 -17.07 -12.45 14.05
C LYS A 246 -16.60 -13.77 14.69
N ASN A 247 -16.94 -14.91 14.10
CA ASN A 247 -16.63 -16.23 14.65
C ASN A 247 -15.34 -16.86 14.11
N GLN A 248 -14.61 -16.16 13.25
CA GLN A 248 -13.33 -16.66 12.77
C GLN A 248 -12.26 -16.59 13.86
N LYS A 249 -11.27 -17.48 13.76
CA LYS A 249 -10.12 -17.49 14.64
C LYS A 249 -8.87 -17.13 13.88
N VAL A 250 -7.95 -16.44 14.54
CA VAL A 250 -6.61 -16.15 14.03
C VAL A 250 -5.63 -17.02 14.81
N ASP A 251 -4.73 -17.68 14.10
CA ASP A 251 -3.68 -18.48 14.72
C ASP A 251 -2.70 -17.58 15.49
N SER A 252 -2.12 -18.14 16.56
CA SER A 252 -1.20 -17.43 17.46
C SER A 252 0.25 -17.91 17.33
N ILE A 253 0.68 -18.22 16.11
CA ILE A 253 2.02 -18.79 15.82
C ILE A 253 3.15 -17.89 16.36
N PHE A 254 2.99 -16.58 16.26
CA PHE A 254 3.97 -15.60 16.72
C PHE A 254 3.63 -14.97 18.09
N SER A 255 2.89 -15.69 18.96
CA SER A 255 2.44 -15.16 20.27
C SER A 255 3.56 -14.58 21.12
N ASP A 256 4.77 -15.14 21.05
CA ASP A 256 5.91 -14.80 21.92
C ASP A 256 6.73 -13.59 21.42
N LEU A 257 6.34 -12.99 20.28
CA LEU A 257 7.01 -11.79 19.81
C LEU A 257 6.72 -10.61 20.74
N LYS A 258 7.77 -9.88 21.07
CA LYS A 258 7.74 -8.68 21.89
C LYS A 258 7.36 -7.47 21.04
N THR A 259 6.47 -6.63 21.54
CA THR A 259 5.88 -5.52 20.78
C THR A 259 6.11 -4.14 21.41
N GLU A 260 6.83 -4.10 22.52
CA GLU A 260 7.07 -2.87 23.28
C GLU A 260 8.07 -1.90 22.62
N SER A 261 8.95 -2.39 21.76
CA SER A 261 9.90 -1.56 21.00
C SER A 261 10.38 -2.27 19.73
N LYS A 262 10.96 -1.49 18.82
CA LYS A 262 11.55 -1.99 17.57
C LYS A 262 12.65 -3.02 17.82
N SER A 263 13.58 -2.74 18.74
CA SER A 263 14.66 -3.69 19.07
C SER A 263 14.12 -4.99 19.64
N ALA A 264 13.18 -4.91 20.58
CA ALA A 264 12.55 -6.08 21.17
C ALA A 264 11.81 -6.92 20.14
N PHE A 265 11.09 -6.27 19.21
CA PHE A 265 10.40 -6.96 18.13
C PHE A 265 11.38 -7.71 17.22
N ILE A 266 12.42 -7.02 16.72
CA ILE A 266 13.43 -7.61 15.83
C ILE A 266 14.18 -8.74 16.52
N GLU A 267 14.60 -8.57 17.77
CA GLU A 267 15.33 -9.59 18.52
C GLU A 267 14.48 -10.83 18.78
N SER A 268 13.21 -10.65 19.18
CA SER A 268 12.30 -11.78 19.39
C SER A 268 11.97 -12.49 18.07
N LEU A 269 11.85 -11.79 16.96
CA LEU A 269 11.64 -12.39 15.64
C LEU A 269 12.86 -13.19 15.17
N LYS A 270 14.09 -12.70 15.41
CA LYS A 270 15.34 -13.45 15.17
C LYS A 270 15.46 -14.66 16.08
N ALA A 271 15.07 -14.56 17.35
CA ALA A 271 15.06 -15.68 18.28
C ALA A 271 14.06 -16.76 17.84
N PHE A 272 12.86 -16.37 17.38
CA PHE A 272 11.89 -17.29 16.79
C PHE A 272 12.50 -18.05 15.60
N GLN A 273 13.16 -17.33 14.68
CA GLN A 273 13.83 -17.95 13.52
C GLN A 273 14.92 -18.93 13.93
N ALA A 274 15.74 -18.57 14.91
CA ALA A 274 16.81 -19.43 15.40
C ALA A 274 16.29 -20.75 16.01
N GLN A 275 15.14 -20.69 16.66
CA GLN A 275 14.48 -21.87 17.24
C GLN A 275 13.73 -22.70 16.19
N ASN A 276 13.37 -22.10 15.06
CA ASN A 276 12.59 -22.70 13.98
C ASN A 276 13.26 -22.51 12.61
N PRO A 277 14.49 -23.02 12.38
CA PRO A 277 15.32 -22.61 11.24
C PRO A 277 14.74 -22.93 9.86
N ASN A 278 13.86 -23.93 9.77
CA ASN A 278 13.23 -24.35 8.51
C ASN A 278 11.75 -24.01 8.44
N PHE A 279 11.16 -23.54 9.54
CA PHE A 279 9.75 -23.24 9.63
C PHE A 279 9.55 -21.76 9.38
N LEU A 280 8.77 -21.43 8.35
CA LEU A 280 8.40 -20.06 7.98
C LEU A 280 9.59 -19.09 7.76
N SER A 281 10.78 -19.64 7.46
CA SER A 281 11.98 -18.84 7.24
C SER A 281 11.80 -17.77 6.17
N ASN A 282 11.02 -18.05 5.13
CA ASN A 282 10.73 -17.10 4.06
C ASN A 282 9.94 -15.88 4.57
N ILE A 283 8.95 -16.10 5.44
CA ILE A 283 8.12 -15.02 6.02
C ILE A 283 8.98 -14.16 6.93
N VAL A 284 9.75 -14.79 7.83
CA VAL A 284 10.61 -14.06 8.78
C VAL A 284 11.72 -13.30 8.06
N ASN A 285 12.39 -13.91 7.08
CA ASN A 285 13.42 -13.23 6.30
C ASN A 285 12.86 -12.06 5.49
N LYS A 286 11.70 -12.26 4.85
CA LYS A 286 10.99 -11.18 4.15
C LYS A 286 10.70 -10.02 5.10
N GLU A 287 10.21 -10.31 6.30
CA GLU A 287 9.89 -9.28 7.29
C GLU A 287 11.15 -8.55 7.77
N LEU A 288 12.21 -9.26 8.18
CA LEU A 288 13.46 -8.67 8.63
C LEU A 288 14.16 -7.81 7.55
N SER A 289 13.91 -8.08 6.27
CA SER A 289 14.48 -7.31 5.16
C SER A 289 13.72 -6.01 4.83
N ARG A 290 12.59 -5.76 5.48
CA ARG A 290 11.78 -4.57 5.19
C ARG A 290 12.49 -3.27 5.60
N LYS A 291 12.37 -2.24 4.74
CA LYS A 291 13.07 -0.95 4.88
C LYS A 291 12.79 -0.23 6.19
N TYR A 292 11.58 -0.30 6.73
CA TYR A 292 11.23 0.38 7.98
C TYR A 292 11.94 -0.20 9.22
N TRP A 293 12.32 -1.49 9.19
CA TRP A 293 13.18 -2.06 10.22
C TRP A 293 14.64 -1.62 10.08
N ALA A 294 15.13 -1.49 8.82
CA ALA A 294 16.54 -1.21 8.54
C ALA A 294 16.92 0.26 8.78
N TYR A 295 16.06 1.22 8.36
CA TYR A 295 16.42 2.63 8.26
C TYR A 295 15.85 3.54 9.34
N GLY A 296 15.25 2.99 10.39
CA GLY A 296 14.69 3.81 11.46
C GLY A 296 13.53 4.71 11.03
N ILE A 297 12.80 4.29 10.01
CA ILE A 297 11.64 5.02 9.46
C ILE A 297 10.49 5.08 10.48
N ILE A 298 10.44 4.10 11.36
CA ILE A 298 9.52 4.03 12.50
C ILE A 298 10.30 3.98 13.81
N ALA A 299 9.74 4.59 14.86
CA ALA A 299 10.37 4.73 16.17
C ALA A 299 10.62 3.38 16.89
#